data_a1f48309daebf0ed6100564424d7d688
#
_entry.id   a1f48309daebf0ed6100564424d7d688
#
_cell.length_a   1.000
_cell.length_b   1.000
_cell.length_c   1.000
_cell.angle_alpha   90.00
_cell.angle_beta   90.00
_cell.angle_gamma   90.00
#
_symmetry.space_group_name_H-M   'P 1'
#
loop_
_entity.id
_entity.type
_entity.pdbx_description
1 polymer ?
#
loop_
_entity_poly.entity_id
_entity_poly.type
_entity_poly.pdbx_seq_one_letter_code
_entity_poly.pdbx_strand_id
1 'polypeptide(L)'
;MKKMLLLLGSVLAISTASAQAFKKGDVQLNGGLGFSDISTMIYGGVDFGISKQVSLGGELFYRGTSKGDIEYSNIGILFTSNFHFAQYIRVPSNLDLYGGLSLGYYNWAHTSKYRWLKPYYDSGVALRLQSGARWFFPKNFGVNAEWFLDHNSFADLGLKLGVTYKLK
;
A
#
# COMPACT_ATOMS: atom_id res chain seq x y z
N MET A 1 -23.18 16.89 -17.28
CA MET A 1 -21.78 17.25 -16.95
C MET A 1 -21.69 18.33 -15.87
N LYS A 2 -22.34 19.50 -15.96
CA LYS A 2 -22.28 20.58 -14.92
C LYS A 2 -22.73 20.13 -13.52
N LYS A 3 -23.77 19.27 -13.40
CA LYS A 3 -24.27 18.76 -12.10
C LYS A 3 -23.31 17.76 -11.44
N MET A 4 -22.53 17.02 -12.22
CA MET A 4 -21.53 16.09 -11.70
C MET A 4 -20.26 16.80 -11.20
N LEU A 5 -19.89 17.92 -11.84
CA LEU A 5 -18.83 18.82 -11.36
C LEU A 5 -19.19 19.53 -10.05
N LEU A 6 -20.45 19.92 -9.88
CA LEU A 6 -20.97 20.53 -8.64
C LEU A 6 -21.01 19.52 -7.49
N LEU A 7 -21.32 18.25 -7.75
CA LEU A 7 -21.26 17.18 -6.75
C LEU A 7 -19.81 16.87 -6.34
N LEU A 8 -18.87 16.82 -7.28
CA LEU A 8 -17.45 16.72 -6.98
C LEU A 8 -16.92 17.92 -6.18
N GLY A 9 -17.34 19.14 -6.54
CA GLY A 9 -16.99 20.37 -5.84
C GLY A 9 -17.55 20.46 -4.42
N SER A 10 -18.77 19.95 -4.18
CA SER A 10 -19.39 19.94 -2.86
C SER A 10 -18.80 18.90 -1.91
N VAL A 11 -18.32 17.76 -2.42
CA VAL A 11 -17.58 16.75 -1.63
C VAL A 11 -16.23 17.30 -1.19
N LEU A 12 -15.59 18.14 -1.98
CA LEU A 12 -14.32 18.81 -1.62
C LEU A 12 -14.48 19.93 -0.59
N ALA A 13 -15.68 20.52 -0.45
CA ALA A 13 -15.91 21.67 0.43
C ALA A 13 -16.27 21.31 1.89
N ILE A 14 -16.55 20.04 2.22
CA ILE A 14 -17.04 19.62 3.54
C ILE A 14 -15.90 19.29 4.53
N SER A 15 -14.63 19.39 4.16
CA SER A 15 -13.51 18.88 4.97
C SER A 15 -12.71 19.95 5.71
N THR A 16 -13.35 20.95 6.34
CA THR A 16 -12.64 21.90 7.21
C THR A 16 -12.54 21.49 8.68
N ALA A 17 -12.86 20.27 9.04
CA ALA A 17 -12.54 19.73 10.36
C ALA A 17 -11.09 19.23 10.34
N SER A 18 -10.21 19.93 11.07
CA SER A 18 -8.75 19.68 11.21
C SER A 18 -8.42 18.27 11.67
N ALA A 19 -8.56 17.29 10.80
CA ALA A 19 -7.93 16.00 11.01
C ALA A 19 -6.52 16.10 10.43
N GLN A 20 -5.51 16.30 11.26
CA GLN A 20 -4.14 16.14 10.84
C GLN A 20 -3.98 14.71 10.29
N ALA A 21 -3.61 14.59 9.01
CA ALA A 21 -3.65 13.31 8.30
C ALA A 21 -2.77 12.24 9.00
N PHE A 22 -1.66 12.66 9.64
CA PHE A 22 -0.79 11.76 10.38
C PHE A 22 -0.08 12.48 11.54
N LYS A 23 0.09 11.84 12.69
CA LYS A 23 0.82 12.38 13.85
C LYS A 23 1.48 11.29 14.68
N LYS A 24 2.36 11.69 15.59
CA LYS A 24 2.98 10.78 16.56
C LYS A 24 1.92 10.11 17.45
N GLY A 25 2.01 8.79 17.56
CA GLY A 25 1.10 7.96 18.34
C GLY A 25 -0.12 7.46 17.56
N ASP A 26 -0.32 7.91 16.31
CA ASP A 26 -1.36 7.34 15.45
C ASP A 26 -1.08 5.87 15.16
N VAL A 27 -2.14 5.07 15.15
CA VAL A 27 -2.13 3.69 14.68
C VAL A 27 -3.14 3.61 13.52
N GLN A 28 -2.66 3.20 12.37
CA GLN A 28 -3.48 3.10 11.16
C GLN A 28 -3.48 1.67 10.63
N LEU A 29 -4.66 1.16 10.34
CA LEU A 29 -4.85 -0.10 9.64
C LEU A 29 -5.08 0.20 8.16
N ASN A 30 -4.45 -0.56 7.29
CA ASN A 30 -4.57 -0.44 5.84
C ASN A 30 -4.95 -1.80 5.25
N GLY A 31 -5.74 -1.79 4.19
CA GLY A 31 -6.06 -3.03 3.48
C GLY A 31 -6.72 -2.77 2.14
N GLY A 32 -6.54 -3.68 1.21
CA GLY A 32 -7.07 -3.49 -0.13
C GLY A 32 -6.55 -4.49 -1.16
N LEU A 33 -6.59 -4.06 -2.40
CA LEU A 33 -6.10 -4.81 -3.55
C LEU A 33 -4.90 -4.09 -4.16
N GLY A 34 -3.94 -4.88 -4.64
CA GLY A 34 -2.82 -4.39 -5.42
C GLY A 34 -2.81 -5.06 -6.80
N PHE A 35 -2.30 -4.33 -7.76
CA PHE A 35 -2.16 -4.75 -9.15
C PHE A 35 -0.72 -4.52 -9.55
N SER A 36 -0.06 -5.52 -10.08
CA SER A 36 1.34 -5.43 -10.51
C SER A 36 1.55 -6.17 -11.83
N ASP A 37 2.77 -6.06 -12.36
CA ASP A 37 3.17 -6.79 -13.58
C ASP A 37 3.06 -8.30 -13.41
N ILE A 38 3.14 -8.82 -12.18
CA ILE A 38 3.03 -10.26 -11.92
C ILE A 38 1.56 -10.67 -11.81
N SER A 39 0.78 -10.02 -10.96
CA SER A 39 -0.62 -10.37 -10.69
C SER A 39 -1.32 -9.39 -9.75
N THR A 40 -2.60 -9.67 -9.50
CA THR A 40 -3.37 -9.02 -8.44
C THR A 40 -3.00 -9.62 -7.08
N MET A 41 -2.91 -8.77 -6.05
CA MET A 41 -2.68 -9.15 -4.65
C MET A 41 -3.78 -8.60 -3.74
N ILE A 42 -4.02 -9.29 -2.63
CA ILE A 42 -4.73 -8.75 -1.46
C ILE A 42 -3.70 -8.42 -0.40
N TYR A 43 -3.84 -7.28 0.27
CA TYR A 43 -2.91 -6.87 1.30
C TYR A 43 -3.62 -6.35 2.55
N GLY A 44 -2.92 -6.43 3.68
CA GLY A 44 -3.29 -5.80 4.93
C GLY A 44 -2.06 -5.37 5.71
N GLY A 45 -2.13 -4.24 6.39
CA GLY A 45 -0.99 -3.69 7.09
C GLY A 45 -1.38 -2.78 8.25
N VAL A 46 -0.39 -2.44 9.06
CA VAL A 46 -0.49 -1.51 10.18
C VAL A 46 0.68 -0.54 10.16
N ASP A 47 0.41 0.74 10.38
CA ASP A 47 1.42 1.81 10.54
C ASP A 47 1.31 2.44 11.93
N PHE A 48 2.45 2.66 12.57
CA PHE A 48 2.60 3.33 13.85
C PHE A 48 3.35 4.64 13.68
N GLY A 49 2.76 5.74 14.07
CA GLY A 49 3.37 7.07 14.06
C GLY A 49 4.45 7.21 15.13
N ILE A 50 5.72 7.16 14.76
CA ILE A 50 6.83 7.39 15.69
C ILE A 50 7.21 8.86 15.81
N SER A 51 6.91 9.65 14.79
CA SER A 51 7.02 11.11 14.80
C SER A 51 5.90 11.76 13.99
N LYS A 52 5.92 13.08 13.81
CA LYS A 52 4.99 13.79 12.91
C LYS A 52 5.25 13.47 11.42
N GLN A 53 6.44 13.00 11.11
CA GLN A 53 6.89 12.77 9.74
C GLN A 53 7.17 11.31 9.43
N VAL A 54 7.29 10.44 10.43
CA VAL A 54 7.76 9.06 10.21
C VAL A 54 6.82 8.07 10.85
N SER A 55 6.41 7.08 10.08
CA SER A 55 5.79 5.86 10.58
C SER A 55 6.67 4.65 10.33
N LEU A 56 6.51 3.68 11.21
CA LEU A 56 7.00 2.31 11.03
C LEU A 56 5.82 1.37 11.08
N GLY A 57 5.88 0.29 10.32
CA GLY A 57 4.75 -0.60 10.23
C GLY A 57 5.11 -1.98 9.70
N GLY A 58 4.06 -2.73 9.41
CA GLY A 58 4.16 -4.03 8.78
C GLY A 58 3.05 -4.26 7.79
N GLU A 59 3.33 -4.99 6.74
CA GLU A 59 2.37 -5.39 5.73
C GLU A 59 2.48 -6.88 5.44
N LEU A 60 1.34 -7.53 5.30
CA LEU A 60 1.19 -8.87 4.78
C LEU A 60 0.43 -8.79 3.46
N PHE A 61 0.82 -9.60 2.49
CA PHE A 61 0.04 -9.76 1.27
C PHE A 61 0.06 -11.20 0.77
N TYR A 62 -0.97 -11.51 -0.02
CA TYR A 62 -1.07 -12.75 -0.77
C TYR A 62 -1.37 -12.46 -2.22
N ARG A 63 -0.72 -13.18 -3.12
CA ARG A 63 -1.02 -13.16 -4.57
C ARG A 63 -0.84 -14.54 -5.17
N GLY A 64 -1.62 -14.81 -6.24
CA GLY A 64 -1.47 -15.99 -7.08
C GLY A 64 -1.25 -15.58 -8.53
N THR A 65 -0.46 -16.35 -9.25
CA THR A 65 -0.23 -16.16 -10.69
C THR A 65 0.06 -17.49 -11.35
N SER A 66 -0.03 -17.54 -12.68
CA SER A 66 0.38 -18.72 -13.45
C SER A 66 1.28 -18.29 -14.62
N LYS A 67 2.27 -19.08 -14.90
CA LYS A 67 3.19 -18.87 -16.01
C LYS A 67 3.42 -20.18 -16.75
N GLY A 68 2.79 -20.30 -17.92
CA GLY A 68 2.74 -21.57 -18.64
C GLY A 68 1.98 -22.64 -17.83
N ASP A 69 2.60 -23.79 -17.64
CA ASP A 69 2.06 -24.92 -16.89
C ASP A 69 2.44 -24.90 -15.39
N ILE A 70 2.92 -23.78 -14.88
CA ILE A 70 3.31 -23.61 -13.48
C ILE A 70 2.39 -22.59 -12.81
N GLU A 71 1.73 -23.01 -11.73
CA GLU A 71 0.98 -22.15 -10.84
C GLU A 71 1.86 -21.70 -9.68
N TYR A 72 1.79 -20.43 -9.32
CA TYR A 72 2.56 -19.82 -8.24
C TYR A 72 1.60 -19.18 -7.23
N SER A 73 1.97 -19.29 -5.97
CA SER A 73 1.42 -18.48 -4.89
C SER A 73 2.55 -17.80 -4.12
N ASN A 74 2.30 -16.58 -3.66
CA ASN A 74 3.27 -15.80 -2.90
C ASN A 74 2.61 -15.22 -1.66
N ILE A 75 3.25 -15.42 -0.52
CA ILE A 75 2.96 -14.70 0.71
C ILE A 75 4.16 -13.82 1.00
N GLY A 76 3.93 -12.52 1.15
CA GLY A 76 4.96 -11.56 1.52
C GLY A 76 4.71 -10.95 2.89
N ILE A 77 5.79 -10.81 3.66
CA ILE A 77 5.83 -10.08 4.93
C ILE A 77 6.83 -8.94 4.75
N LEU A 78 6.38 -7.71 5.00
CA LEU A 78 7.20 -6.52 4.88
C LEU A 78 7.19 -5.72 6.19
N PHE A 79 8.35 -5.28 6.63
CA PHE A 79 8.51 -4.18 7.56
C PHE A 79 8.58 -2.88 6.77
N THR A 80 7.75 -1.90 7.09
CA THR A 80 7.56 -0.67 6.33
C THR A 80 8.07 0.54 7.10
N SER A 81 8.68 1.48 6.41
CA SER A 81 9.07 2.79 6.93
C SER A 81 8.64 3.87 5.95
N ASN A 82 7.80 4.81 6.40
CA ASN A 82 7.27 5.87 5.56
C ASN A 82 7.61 7.25 6.13
N PHE A 83 7.97 8.17 5.23
CA PHE A 83 8.13 9.58 5.50
C PHE A 83 6.93 10.35 4.97
N HIS A 84 6.21 11.05 5.87
CA HIS A 84 5.00 11.80 5.56
C HIS A 84 5.35 13.27 5.29
N PHE A 85 5.15 13.71 4.04
CA PHE A 85 5.60 15.02 3.59
C PHE A 85 4.46 16.01 3.27
N ALA A 86 3.21 15.62 3.45
CA ALA A 86 2.04 16.49 3.22
C ALA A 86 2.13 17.84 3.97
N GLN A 87 2.74 17.85 5.15
CA GLN A 87 2.91 19.06 5.97
C GLN A 87 3.86 20.12 5.36
N TYR A 88 4.73 19.73 4.42
CA TYR A 88 5.68 20.64 3.77
C TYR A 88 5.12 21.29 2.50
N ILE A 89 3.97 20.85 2.05
CA ILE A 89 3.29 21.35 0.87
C ILE A 89 1.86 21.77 1.23
N ARG A 90 1.32 22.75 0.51
CA ARG A 90 -0.02 23.27 0.78
C ARG A 90 -1.10 22.32 0.25
N VAL A 91 -1.39 21.26 1.00
CA VAL A 91 -2.46 20.30 0.71
C VAL A 91 -3.52 20.33 1.81
N PRO A 92 -4.73 19.86 1.55
CA PRO A 92 -5.77 19.72 2.57
C PRO A 92 -5.28 18.89 3.76
N SER A 93 -5.67 19.27 4.98
CA SER A 93 -5.23 18.61 6.22
C SER A 93 -5.66 17.14 6.36
N ASN A 94 -6.64 16.72 5.59
CA ASN A 94 -7.12 15.33 5.52
C ASN A 94 -6.43 14.50 4.43
N LEU A 95 -5.48 15.08 3.69
CA LEU A 95 -4.64 14.38 2.73
C LEU A 95 -3.27 14.10 3.36
N ASP A 96 -2.91 12.83 3.43
CA ASP A 96 -1.58 12.36 3.78
C ASP A 96 -0.85 11.92 2.53
N LEU A 97 0.36 12.45 2.34
CA LEU A 97 1.26 12.05 1.26
C LEU A 97 2.53 11.50 1.87
N TYR A 98 2.96 10.34 1.41
CA TYR A 98 4.13 9.67 1.94
C TYR A 98 4.97 9.00 0.85
N GLY A 99 6.22 8.78 1.19
CA GLY A 99 7.15 7.94 0.45
C GLY A 99 7.97 7.11 1.42
N GLY A 100 8.34 5.92 1.03
CA GLY A 100 8.97 5.01 1.97
C GLY A 100 9.71 3.85 1.34
N LEU A 101 10.34 3.09 2.24
CA LEU A 101 11.04 1.86 1.93
C LEU A 101 10.51 0.74 2.82
N SER A 102 10.46 -0.45 2.27
CA SER A 102 10.13 -1.66 3.02
C SER A 102 11.16 -2.74 2.77
N LEU A 103 11.40 -3.53 3.82
CA LEU A 103 12.27 -4.70 3.79
C LEU A 103 11.46 -5.89 4.27
N GLY A 104 11.58 -7.02 3.59
CA GLY A 104 10.83 -8.19 4.00
C GLY A 104 11.29 -9.48 3.34
N TYR A 105 10.37 -10.44 3.36
CA TYR A 105 10.60 -11.75 2.80
C TYR A 105 9.38 -12.19 1.98
N TYR A 106 9.64 -12.69 0.79
CA TYR A 106 8.64 -13.28 -0.11
C TYR A 106 8.82 -14.77 -0.13
N ASN A 107 7.74 -15.47 0.22
CA ASN A 107 7.69 -16.94 0.18
C ASN A 107 6.88 -17.36 -1.05
N TRP A 108 7.56 -17.87 -2.06
CA TRP A 108 6.97 -18.40 -3.27
C TRP A 108 6.80 -19.91 -3.17
N ALA A 109 5.57 -20.38 -3.35
CA ALA A 109 5.25 -21.77 -3.60
C ALA A 109 4.83 -21.95 -5.05
N HIS A 110 5.11 -23.10 -5.63
CA HIS A 110 4.73 -23.40 -7.00
C HIS A 110 4.25 -24.85 -7.14
N THR A 111 3.31 -25.05 -8.06
CA THR A 111 2.83 -26.37 -8.46
C THR A 111 2.98 -26.51 -9.97
N SER A 112 3.61 -27.55 -10.43
CA SER A 112 3.83 -27.82 -11.85
C SER A 112 3.34 -29.21 -12.22
N LYS A 113 2.73 -29.34 -13.41
CA LYS A 113 2.38 -30.63 -14.02
C LYS A 113 3.63 -31.49 -14.35
N TYR A 114 4.76 -30.84 -14.59
CA TYR A 114 5.98 -31.48 -15.06
C TYR A 114 7.14 -31.25 -14.10
N ARG A 115 7.68 -32.30 -13.56
CA ARG A 115 8.72 -32.29 -12.53
C ARG A 115 10.06 -31.69 -12.99
N TRP A 116 10.28 -31.56 -14.30
CA TRP A 116 11.50 -31.02 -14.90
C TRP A 116 11.46 -29.52 -15.17
N LEU A 117 10.29 -28.87 -15.02
CA LEU A 117 10.18 -27.43 -15.15
C LEU A 117 10.78 -26.72 -13.94
N LYS A 118 11.74 -25.83 -14.21
CA LYS A 118 12.33 -24.99 -13.16
C LYS A 118 11.38 -23.83 -12.82
N PRO A 119 11.20 -23.50 -11.52
CA PRO A 119 10.42 -22.35 -11.12
C PRO A 119 11.08 -21.05 -11.61
N TYR A 120 10.26 -20.07 -11.94
CA TYR A 120 10.69 -18.74 -12.38
C TYR A 120 10.84 -17.77 -11.20
N TYR A 121 10.06 -17.97 -10.14
CA TYR A 121 10.05 -17.12 -8.95
C TYR A 121 10.70 -17.87 -7.78
N ASP A 122 11.62 -17.18 -7.09
CA ASP A 122 12.32 -17.74 -5.94
C ASP A 122 11.97 -16.97 -4.66
N SER A 123 11.89 -17.72 -3.55
CA SER A 123 11.71 -17.15 -2.23
C SER A 123 12.98 -16.44 -1.76
N GLY A 124 12.81 -15.30 -1.09
CA GLY A 124 13.97 -14.55 -0.61
C GLY A 124 13.63 -13.19 -0.02
N VAL A 125 14.69 -12.48 0.35
CA VAL A 125 14.60 -11.09 0.83
C VAL A 125 14.05 -10.20 -0.27
N ALA A 126 13.18 -9.28 0.11
CA ALA A 126 12.56 -8.31 -0.79
C ALA A 126 12.76 -6.89 -0.26
N LEU A 127 13.04 -5.99 -1.18
CA LEU A 127 13.04 -4.54 -0.96
C LEU A 127 11.88 -3.95 -1.74
N ARG A 128 11.18 -2.98 -1.13
CA ARG A 128 10.14 -2.21 -1.78
C ARG A 128 10.40 -0.73 -1.62
N LEU A 129 10.36 0.00 -2.73
CA LEU A 129 10.20 1.44 -2.76
C LEU A 129 8.72 1.73 -2.93
N GLN A 130 8.17 2.66 -2.14
CA GLN A 130 6.75 2.98 -2.17
C GLN A 130 6.49 4.48 -2.07
N SER A 131 5.42 4.93 -2.70
CA SER A 131 4.90 6.30 -2.54
C SER A 131 3.39 6.27 -2.66
N GLY A 132 2.70 7.01 -1.80
CA GLY A 132 1.25 6.94 -1.78
C GLY A 132 0.58 8.18 -1.20
N ALA A 133 -0.74 8.13 -1.31
CA ALA A 133 -1.64 9.12 -0.77
C ALA A 133 -2.76 8.44 -0.01
N ARG A 134 -3.17 9.06 1.11
CA ARG A 134 -4.34 8.66 1.91
C ARG A 134 -5.25 9.86 2.07
N TRP A 135 -6.50 9.71 1.69
CA TRP A 135 -7.52 10.73 1.88
C TRP A 135 -8.48 10.31 2.98
N PHE A 136 -8.47 11.06 4.09
CA PHE A 136 -9.31 10.77 5.24
C PHE A 136 -10.66 11.48 5.16
N PHE A 137 -11.72 10.75 5.44
CA PHE A 137 -13.06 11.24 5.68
C PHE A 137 -13.29 11.49 7.19
N PRO A 138 -14.38 12.16 7.59
CA PRO A 138 -14.78 12.23 8.99
C PRO A 138 -14.86 10.83 9.63
N LYS A 139 -14.54 10.72 10.94
CA LYS A 139 -14.56 9.45 11.71
C LYS A 139 -13.44 8.45 11.39
N ASN A 140 -12.23 8.95 11.14
CA ASN A 140 -11.00 8.12 11.04
C ASN A 140 -10.92 7.15 9.86
N PHE A 141 -11.88 7.14 8.97
CA PHE A 141 -11.87 6.32 7.78
C PHE A 141 -11.26 7.07 6.59
N GLY A 142 -10.57 6.38 5.72
CA GLY A 142 -10.00 6.96 4.50
C GLY A 142 -9.86 5.93 3.39
N VAL A 143 -9.50 6.43 2.23
CA VAL A 143 -9.07 5.63 1.08
C VAL A 143 -7.59 5.85 0.84
N ASN A 144 -6.90 4.86 0.31
CA ASN A 144 -5.50 4.97 -0.03
C ASN A 144 -5.23 4.52 -1.46
N ALA A 145 -4.20 5.14 -2.03
CA ALA A 145 -3.58 4.72 -3.29
C ALA A 145 -2.07 4.76 -3.08
N GLU A 146 -1.38 3.68 -3.43
CA GLU A 146 0.07 3.54 -3.25
C GLU A 146 0.67 2.88 -4.49
N TRP A 147 1.61 3.56 -5.10
CA TRP A 147 2.51 2.99 -6.08
C TRP A 147 3.68 2.29 -5.36
N PHE A 148 4.12 1.16 -5.89
CA PHE A 148 5.26 0.42 -5.36
C PHE A 148 6.14 -0.16 -6.46
N LEU A 149 7.41 -0.29 -6.14
CA LEU A 149 8.41 -1.02 -6.91
C LEU A 149 9.07 -2.04 -5.99
N ASP A 150 8.78 -3.31 -6.22
CA ASP A 150 9.37 -4.42 -5.50
C ASP A 150 10.66 -4.88 -6.20
N HIS A 151 11.63 -5.29 -5.41
CA HIS A 151 12.79 -6.04 -5.87
C HIS A 151 13.02 -7.24 -4.95
N ASN A 152 12.81 -8.43 -5.51
CA ASN A 152 13.17 -9.71 -4.88
C ASN A 152 14.16 -10.41 -5.80
N SER A 153 13.71 -11.24 -6.74
CA SER A 153 14.56 -11.83 -7.79
C SER A 153 14.53 -11.01 -9.09
N PHE A 154 13.56 -10.13 -9.24
CA PHE A 154 13.33 -9.20 -10.36
C PHE A 154 12.53 -7.99 -9.87
N ALA A 155 12.45 -6.97 -10.72
CA ALA A 155 11.66 -5.78 -10.44
C ALA A 155 10.18 -6.04 -10.77
N ASP A 156 9.28 -5.63 -9.87
CA ASP A 156 7.82 -5.73 -10.01
C ASP A 156 7.18 -4.39 -9.67
N LEU A 157 6.61 -3.74 -10.68
CA LEU A 157 5.95 -2.45 -10.54
C LEU A 157 4.45 -2.65 -10.31
N GLY A 158 3.86 -1.89 -9.38
CA GLY A 158 2.45 -2.01 -9.12
C GLY A 158 1.80 -0.81 -8.46
N LEU A 159 0.48 -0.91 -8.36
CA LEU A 159 -0.40 0.06 -7.70
C LEU A 159 -1.29 -0.68 -6.70
N LYS A 160 -1.39 -0.15 -5.49
CA LYS A 160 -2.36 -0.61 -4.47
C LYS A 160 -3.47 0.42 -4.31
N LEU A 161 -4.70 -0.06 -4.19
CA LEU A 161 -5.89 0.72 -3.87
C LEU A 161 -6.58 0.08 -2.67
N GLY A 162 -7.01 0.88 -1.72
CA GLY A 162 -7.60 0.32 -0.52
C GLY A 162 -8.23 1.34 0.40
N VAL A 163 -8.45 0.88 1.60
CA VAL A 163 -9.00 1.66 2.70
C VAL A 163 -7.99 1.77 3.84
N THR A 164 -8.10 2.85 4.59
CA THR A 164 -7.30 3.07 5.79
C THR A 164 -8.23 3.47 6.93
N TYR A 165 -7.90 3.02 8.13
CA TYR A 165 -8.65 3.35 9.34
C TYR A 165 -7.69 3.73 10.46
N LYS A 166 -7.89 4.91 11.07
CA LYS A 166 -7.15 5.35 12.25
C LYS A 166 -7.80 4.80 13.50
N LEU A 167 -7.03 4.08 14.31
CA LEU A 167 -7.46 3.62 15.64
C LEU A 167 -7.32 4.71 16.70
N LYS A 168 -6.31 5.56 16.54
CA LYS A 168 -6.01 6.73 17.36
C LYS A 168 -5.39 7.81 16.49
#